data_31bdfd488fddd819d007c68e53680c17
#
_entry.id   31bdfd488fddd819d007c68e53680c17
#
_cell.length_a   1.000
_cell.length_b   1.000
_cell.length_c   1.000
_cell.angle_alpha   90.00
_cell.angle_beta   90.00
_cell.angle_gamma   90.00
#
_symmetry.space_group_name_H-M   'P 1'
#
loop_
_entity.id
_entity.type
_entity.pdbx_description
1 polymer ?
#
loop_
_entity_poly.entity_id
_entity_poly.type
_entity_poly.pdbx_seq_one_letter_code
_entity_poly.pdbx_strand_id
1 'polypeptide(L)'
;MPGRQTVIARDSRYLDLATTLLQRMRLTSAAGGVWEAADVQWWSRAARSTDRDGQVFWLDEAGEPAAAVIVTDFGDTTQLDVLVGPAADADADDAWALALNRAEALRRRGAAIELPLPADSTAGARILTGAGYQPTGEDVIASWLDAARTPQVTTLAAGYRLHNRADTHDRSHPLVPRNGAGVAARLARCSLYRPELDLWVESPDGEVAGYGLFWPDPVTRVGLVEPMRTEDQHQRRGIARHILTSGLARLAAAGCTRLKVSSDIGLYLGAGFKPAIAAAIYAPPA
;
A
#
# COMPACT_ATOMS: atom_id res chain seq x y z
N MET A 1 29.62 0.84 -22.22
CA MET A 1 28.78 0.93 -21.02
C MET A 1 27.74 -0.17 -21.15
N PRO A 2 27.62 -1.14 -20.23
CA PRO A 2 26.45 -2.01 -20.23
C PRO A 2 25.23 -1.10 -20.09
N GLY A 3 24.30 -1.17 -21.06
CA GLY A 3 23.14 -0.28 -21.12
C GLY A 3 22.16 -0.62 -20.01
N ARG A 4 21.61 0.40 -19.38
CA ARG A 4 20.46 0.28 -18.50
C ARG A 4 19.36 -0.48 -19.21
N GLN A 5 18.79 -1.49 -18.57
CA GLN A 5 17.76 -2.32 -19.18
C GLN A 5 16.39 -1.84 -18.73
N THR A 6 15.52 -1.50 -19.69
CA THR A 6 14.10 -1.29 -19.42
C THR A 6 13.34 -2.60 -19.58
N VAL A 7 12.51 -2.95 -18.60
CA VAL A 7 11.69 -4.16 -18.63
C VAL A 7 10.23 -3.84 -18.41
N ILE A 8 9.37 -4.63 -19.07
CA ILE A 8 7.91 -4.60 -18.85
C ILE A 8 7.55 -5.82 -18.01
N ALA A 9 6.99 -5.61 -16.83
CA ALA A 9 6.64 -6.66 -15.89
C ALA A 9 5.13 -6.74 -15.67
N ARG A 10 4.64 -7.97 -15.44
CA ARG A 10 3.25 -8.30 -15.11
C ARG A 10 3.23 -9.35 -14.00
N ASP A 11 2.08 -9.55 -13.38
CA ASP A 11 1.82 -10.61 -12.41
C ASP A 11 2.87 -10.65 -11.27
N SER A 12 3.41 -11.84 -10.96
CA SER A 12 4.38 -12.02 -9.89
C SER A 12 5.66 -11.22 -10.13
N ARG A 13 6.16 -11.17 -11.38
CA ARG A 13 7.36 -10.40 -11.69
C ARG A 13 7.19 -8.90 -11.39
N TYR A 14 6.00 -8.35 -11.66
CA TYR A 14 5.68 -6.98 -11.28
C TYR A 14 5.75 -6.80 -9.76
N LEU A 15 5.11 -7.69 -9.00
CA LEU A 15 5.12 -7.60 -7.53
C LEU A 15 6.53 -7.74 -6.94
N ASP A 16 7.35 -8.63 -7.49
CA ASP A 16 8.73 -8.84 -7.04
C ASP A 16 9.57 -7.58 -7.28
N LEU A 17 9.54 -7.02 -8.49
CA LEU A 17 10.30 -5.82 -8.83
C LEU A 17 9.81 -4.59 -8.04
N ALA A 18 8.50 -4.39 -7.91
CA ALA A 18 7.94 -3.29 -7.12
C ALA A 18 8.30 -3.42 -5.64
N THR A 19 8.22 -4.63 -5.08
CA THR A 19 8.63 -4.91 -3.71
C THR A 19 10.10 -4.54 -3.49
N THR A 20 11.00 -5.03 -4.34
CA THR A 20 12.44 -4.76 -4.24
C THR A 20 12.73 -3.25 -4.37
N LEU A 21 12.12 -2.56 -5.34
CA LEU A 21 12.32 -1.13 -5.53
C LEU A 21 11.89 -0.32 -4.30
N LEU A 22 10.68 -0.58 -3.78
CA LEU A 22 10.15 0.14 -2.63
C LEU A 22 10.94 -0.15 -1.36
N GLN A 23 11.42 -1.38 -1.18
CA GLN A 23 12.34 -1.72 -0.08
C GLN A 23 13.66 -0.94 -0.20
N ARG A 24 14.27 -0.89 -1.38
CA ARG A 24 15.51 -0.10 -1.62
C ARG A 24 15.29 1.39 -1.33
N MET A 25 14.18 1.96 -1.80
CA MET A 25 13.81 3.35 -1.53
C MET A 25 13.65 3.60 -0.02
N ARG A 26 12.96 2.71 0.69
CA ARG A 26 12.73 2.83 2.14
C ARG A 26 14.01 2.74 2.96
N LEU A 27 14.95 1.88 2.57
CA LEU A 27 16.25 1.74 3.25
C LEU A 27 17.12 3.00 3.13
N THR A 28 16.97 3.77 2.06
CA THR A 28 17.74 5.00 1.85
C THR A 28 17.09 6.24 2.45
N SER A 29 15.76 6.23 2.64
CA SER A 29 15.02 7.33 3.26
C SER A 29 13.98 6.81 4.23
N ALA A 30 14.27 6.90 5.52
CA ALA A 30 13.37 6.45 6.57
C ALA A 30 12.04 7.24 6.60
N ALA A 31 12.02 8.47 6.12
CA ALA A 31 10.84 9.35 6.08
C ALA A 31 10.30 9.57 4.67
N GLY A 32 11.11 9.35 3.63
CA GLY A 32 10.74 9.61 2.23
C GLY A 32 9.90 8.51 1.61
N GLY A 33 9.23 8.87 0.51
CA GLY A 33 8.38 7.96 -0.27
C GLY A 33 6.97 7.82 0.30
N VAL A 34 6.03 7.58 -0.61
CA VAL A 34 4.59 7.50 -0.29
C VAL A 34 4.21 6.10 0.14
N TRP A 35 4.69 5.10 -0.60
CA TRP A 35 4.25 3.72 -0.49
C TRP A 35 5.30 2.79 0.13
N GLU A 36 4.81 1.78 0.81
CA GLU A 36 5.58 0.60 1.22
C GLU A 36 5.40 -0.52 0.19
N ALA A 37 6.30 -1.49 0.17
CA ALA A 37 6.14 -2.68 -0.65
C ALA A 37 4.80 -3.40 -0.38
N ALA A 38 4.35 -3.39 0.87
CA ALA A 38 3.09 -3.97 1.29
C ALA A 38 1.85 -3.24 0.72
N ASP A 39 1.90 -1.92 0.47
CA ASP A 39 0.80 -1.18 -0.18
C ASP A 39 0.53 -1.77 -1.57
N VAL A 40 1.57 -1.95 -2.39
CA VAL A 40 1.45 -2.50 -3.74
C VAL A 40 0.97 -3.95 -3.73
N GLN A 41 1.45 -4.74 -2.78
CA GLN A 41 0.98 -6.12 -2.61
C GLN A 41 -0.49 -6.17 -2.19
N TRP A 42 -0.91 -5.30 -1.30
CA TRP A 42 -2.33 -5.17 -0.94
C TRP A 42 -3.20 -4.75 -2.14
N TRP A 43 -2.71 -3.86 -2.99
CA TRP A 43 -3.48 -3.44 -4.17
C TRP A 43 -3.75 -4.60 -5.13
N SER A 44 -2.90 -5.62 -5.17
CA SER A 44 -3.07 -6.80 -6.03
C SER A 44 -4.13 -7.81 -5.53
N ARG A 45 -4.74 -7.59 -4.36
CA ARG A 45 -5.77 -8.46 -3.75
C ARG A 45 -7.00 -8.72 -4.62
N ALA A 46 -7.35 -7.78 -5.48
CA ALA A 46 -8.46 -7.88 -6.41
C ALA A 46 -7.97 -7.70 -7.85
N ALA A 47 -8.67 -8.29 -8.81
CA ALA A 47 -8.38 -8.08 -10.23
C ALA A 47 -8.70 -6.63 -10.61
N ARG A 48 -7.81 -6.01 -11.39
CA ARG A 48 -7.94 -4.64 -11.88
C ARG A 48 -7.86 -4.62 -13.39
N SER A 49 -8.45 -3.61 -14.03
CA SER A 49 -8.37 -3.44 -15.47
C SER A 49 -6.92 -3.31 -15.95
N THR A 50 -6.07 -2.67 -15.15
CA THR A 50 -4.64 -2.44 -15.41
C THR A 50 -3.72 -3.64 -15.16
N ASP A 51 -4.21 -4.76 -14.64
CA ASP A 51 -3.40 -5.98 -14.45
C ASP A 51 -2.81 -6.51 -15.76
N ARG A 52 -3.49 -6.24 -16.91
CA ARG A 52 -3.04 -6.62 -18.24
C ARG A 52 -2.01 -5.66 -18.84
N ASP A 53 -1.96 -4.44 -18.30
CA ASP A 53 -1.00 -3.43 -18.73
C ASP A 53 0.35 -3.74 -18.07
N GLY A 54 1.41 -3.78 -18.86
CA GLY A 54 2.75 -4.01 -18.30
C GLY A 54 3.21 -2.80 -17.51
N GLN A 55 3.70 -3.02 -16.30
CA GLN A 55 4.38 -2.01 -15.51
C GLN A 55 5.83 -1.88 -15.98
N VAL A 56 6.35 -0.67 -16.08
CA VAL A 56 7.69 -0.43 -16.65
C VAL A 56 8.69 -0.19 -15.53
N PHE A 57 9.81 -0.89 -15.61
CA PHE A 57 10.93 -0.76 -14.68
C PHE A 57 12.22 -0.47 -15.43
N TRP A 58 13.07 0.36 -14.86
CA TRP A 58 14.46 0.54 -15.23
C TRP A 58 15.31 -0.22 -14.25
N LEU A 59 16.17 -1.07 -14.77
CA LEU A 59 17.10 -1.86 -13.96
C LEU A 59 18.49 -1.20 -13.98
N ASP A 60 19.15 -1.22 -12.84
CA ASP A 60 20.55 -0.78 -12.72
C ASP A 60 21.52 -1.81 -13.33
N GLU A 61 22.83 -1.52 -13.28
CA GLU A 61 23.87 -2.39 -13.82
C GLU A 61 23.94 -3.77 -13.14
N ALA A 62 23.41 -3.89 -11.92
CA ALA A 62 23.31 -5.16 -11.20
C ALA A 62 22.03 -5.95 -11.58
N GLY A 63 21.16 -5.37 -12.43
CA GLY A 63 19.87 -5.96 -12.79
C GLY A 63 18.76 -5.72 -11.76
N GLU A 64 19.00 -4.87 -10.79
CA GLU A 64 18.04 -4.54 -9.74
C GLU A 64 17.17 -3.34 -10.13
N PRO A 65 15.88 -3.28 -9.70
CA PRO A 65 14.99 -2.17 -10.05
C PRO A 65 15.46 -0.86 -9.42
N ALA A 66 15.64 0.16 -10.26
CA ALA A 66 16.11 1.48 -9.89
C ALA A 66 15.03 2.56 -10.04
N ALA A 67 14.14 2.43 -11.04
CA ALA A 67 12.97 3.27 -11.22
C ALA A 67 11.80 2.48 -11.78
N ALA A 68 10.58 3.01 -11.63
CA ALA A 68 9.37 2.41 -12.21
C ALA A 68 8.29 3.45 -12.52
N VAL A 69 7.44 3.11 -13.49
CA VAL A 69 6.12 3.73 -13.70
C VAL A 69 5.07 2.66 -13.53
N ILE A 70 4.26 2.81 -12.50
CA ILE A 70 3.19 1.89 -12.12
C ILE A 70 1.84 2.57 -12.38
N VAL A 71 0.92 1.84 -12.98
CA VAL A 71 -0.45 2.27 -13.24
C VAL A 71 -1.40 1.36 -12.50
N THR A 72 -2.23 1.92 -11.63
CA THR A 72 -3.19 1.18 -10.82
C THR A 72 -4.59 1.77 -10.99
N ASP A 73 -5.52 0.97 -11.51
CA ASP A 73 -6.94 1.31 -11.58
C ASP A 73 -7.61 1.01 -10.24
N PHE A 74 -8.13 2.04 -9.56
CA PHE A 74 -8.90 1.91 -8.33
C PHE A 74 -10.42 1.93 -8.54
N GLY A 75 -10.87 1.97 -9.82
CA GLY A 75 -12.27 2.02 -10.21
C GLY A 75 -12.70 3.45 -10.52
N ASP A 76 -12.78 4.30 -9.53
CA ASP A 76 -13.15 5.72 -9.71
C ASP A 76 -12.00 6.55 -10.27
N THR A 77 -10.77 6.20 -9.92
CA THR A 77 -9.55 6.87 -10.39
C THR A 77 -8.50 5.87 -10.85
N THR A 78 -7.63 6.32 -11.75
CA THR A 78 -6.44 5.61 -12.18
C THR A 78 -5.21 6.36 -11.68
N GLN A 79 -4.50 5.73 -10.75
CA GLN A 79 -3.29 6.27 -10.15
C GLN A 79 -2.07 5.90 -10.98
N LEU A 80 -1.19 6.87 -11.21
CA LEU A 80 0.14 6.65 -11.78
C LEU A 80 1.20 7.01 -10.74
N ASP A 81 2.05 6.05 -10.42
CA ASP A 81 3.17 6.22 -9.52
C ASP A 81 4.47 6.26 -10.30
N VAL A 82 5.24 7.34 -10.13
CA VAL A 82 6.61 7.46 -10.62
C VAL A 82 7.53 7.21 -9.44
N LEU A 83 8.14 6.04 -9.44
CA LEU A 83 9.07 5.61 -8.40
C LEU A 83 10.49 5.77 -8.92
N VAL A 84 11.29 6.60 -8.27
CA VAL A 84 12.70 6.84 -8.61
C VAL A 84 13.54 6.54 -7.37
N GLY A 85 14.35 5.51 -7.46
CA GLY A 85 15.28 5.13 -6.40
C GLY A 85 16.47 6.10 -6.32
N PRO A 86 17.22 6.08 -5.21
CA PRO A 86 18.24 7.09 -4.90
C PRO A 86 19.45 7.11 -5.85
N ALA A 87 19.63 6.11 -6.71
CA ALA A 87 20.72 6.04 -7.70
C ALA A 87 20.19 6.15 -9.16
N ALA A 88 18.94 6.58 -9.34
CA ALA A 88 18.25 6.54 -10.62
C ALA A 88 18.00 7.93 -11.22
N ASP A 89 18.75 8.96 -10.85
CA ASP A 89 18.55 10.34 -11.36
C ASP A 89 18.52 10.41 -12.89
N ALA A 90 19.35 9.59 -13.57
CA ALA A 90 19.38 9.55 -15.03
C ALA A 90 18.17 8.84 -15.67
N ASP A 91 17.38 8.08 -14.89
CA ASP A 91 16.15 7.41 -15.36
C ASP A 91 14.90 8.24 -15.00
N ALA A 92 15.06 9.26 -14.18
CA ALA A 92 13.94 10.07 -13.68
C ALA A 92 13.21 10.80 -14.83
N ASP A 93 13.95 11.39 -15.75
CA ASP A 93 13.36 12.12 -16.88
C ASP A 93 12.57 11.18 -17.81
N ASP A 94 13.12 10.01 -18.10
CA ASP A 94 12.45 8.99 -18.91
C ASP A 94 11.20 8.44 -18.21
N ALA A 95 11.29 8.21 -16.90
CA ALA A 95 10.16 7.74 -16.11
C ALA A 95 9.02 8.78 -16.09
N TRP A 96 9.34 10.06 -15.89
CA TRP A 96 8.35 11.13 -15.94
C TRP A 96 7.74 11.30 -17.34
N ALA A 97 8.55 11.28 -18.40
CA ALA A 97 8.06 11.36 -19.77
C ALA A 97 7.10 10.19 -20.10
N LEU A 98 7.45 8.97 -19.67
CA LEU A 98 6.59 7.81 -19.83
C LEU A 98 5.28 7.95 -19.04
N ALA A 99 5.34 8.42 -17.78
CA ALA A 99 4.17 8.59 -16.94
C ALA A 99 3.19 9.59 -17.56
N LEU A 100 3.67 10.76 -18.01
CA LEU A 100 2.84 11.77 -18.64
C LEU A 100 2.22 11.27 -19.96
N ASN A 101 2.96 10.53 -20.78
CA ASN A 101 2.43 9.93 -22.02
C ASN A 101 1.35 8.88 -21.72
N ARG A 102 1.53 8.06 -20.69
CA ARG A 102 0.53 7.08 -20.24
C ARG A 102 -0.72 7.74 -19.67
N ALA A 103 -0.54 8.75 -18.83
CA ALA A 103 -1.63 9.53 -18.27
C ALA A 103 -2.51 10.14 -19.37
N GLU A 104 -1.90 10.75 -20.39
CA GLU A 104 -2.63 11.32 -21.52
C GLU A 104 -3.36 10.24 -22.34
N ALA A 105 -2.74 9.09 -22.57
CA ALA A 105 -3.38 7.98 -23.27
C ALA A 105 -4.59 7.40 -22.50
N LEU A 106 -4.51 7.34 -21.18
CA LEU A 106 -5.60 6.87 -20.31
C LEU A 106 -6.71 7.91 -20.23
N ARG A 107 -6.38 9.19 -20.11
CA ARG A 107 -7.32 10.30 -20.12
C ARG A 107 -8.17 10.33 -21.39
N ARG A 108 -7.57 10.10 -22.55
CA ARG A 108 -8.31 9.99 -23.83
C ARG A 108 -9.30 8.83 -23.85
N ARG A 109 -9.14 7.84 -22.97
CA ARG A 109 -10.09 6.72 -22.78
C ARG A 109 -11.11 7.00 -21.68
N GLY A 110 -11.11 8.20 -21.11
CA GLY A 110 -12.06 8.63 -20.08
C GLY A 110 -11.66 8.32 -18.64
N ALA A 111 -10.40 7.88 -18.40
CA ALA A 111 -9.94 7.64 -17.05
C ALA A 111 -9.69 8.97 -16.28
N ALA A 112 -10.17 9.04 -15.05
CA ALA A 112 -9.77 10.08 -14.11
C ALA A 112 -8.36 9.75 -13.59
N ILE A 113 -7.41 10.66 -13.80
CA ILE A 113 -5.98 10.42 -13.54
C ILE A 113 -5.54 11.14 -12.28
N GLU A 114 -4.82 10.42 -11.43
CA GLU A 114 -4.17 10.94 -10.24
C GLU A 114 -2.69 10.55 -10.20
N LEU A 115 -1.83 11.50 -9.83
CA LEU A 115 -0.41 11.28 -9.61
C LEU A 115 -0.05 11.73 -8.18
N PRO A 116 0.09 10.81 -7.24
CA PRO A 116 0.62 11.11 -5.92
C PRO A 116 2.09 11.50 -6.04
N LEU A 117 2.42 12.72 -5.64
CA LEU A 117 3.77 13.24 -5.65
C LEU A 117 4.30 13.37 -4.23
N PRO A 118 5.44 12.71 -3.88
CA PRO A 118 6.04 12.88 -2.56
C PRO A 118 6.19 14.36 -2.17
N ALA A 119 5.86 14.69 -0.94
CA ALA A 119 5.81 16.08 -0.47
C ALA A 119 7.15 16.83 -0.59
N ASP A 120 8.26 16.09 -0.62
CA ASP A 120 9.63 16.62 -0.78
C ASP A 120 10.12 16.63 -2.23
N SER A 121 9.33 16.15 -3.21
CA SER A 121 9.72 16.06 -4.62
C SER A 121 9.55 17.37 -5.38
N THR A 122 10.48 18.31 -5.22
CA THR A 122 10.46 19.59 -5.94
C THR A 122 10.67 19.46 -7.45
N ALA A 123 11.45 18.46 -7.89
CA ALA A 123 11.67 18.17 -9.30
C ALA A 123 10.37 17.66 -9.96
N GLY A 124 9.69 16.69 -9.34
CA GLY A 124 8.40 16.17 -9.81
C GLY A 124 7.34 17.28 -9.89
N ALA A 125 7.27 18.17 -8.89
CA ALA A 125 6.34 19.30 -8.90
C ALA A 125 6.56 20.23 -10.11
N ARG A 126 7.81 20.54 -10.44
CA ARG A 126 8.13 21.35 -11.64
C ARG A 126 7.72 20.65 -12.93
N ILE A 127 7.96 19.34 -13.03
CA ILE A 127 7.59 18.55 -14.22
C ILE A 127 6.08 18.53 -14.38
N LEU A 128 5.33 18.18 -13.34
CA LEU A 128 3.87 18.11 -13.38
C LEU A 128 3.24 19.48 -13.69
N THR A 129 3.69 20.52 -13.02
CA THR A 129 3.18 21.90 -13.26
C THR A 129 3.52 22.36 -14.69
N GLY A 130 4.74 22.07 -15.19
CA GLY A 130 5.14 22.36 -16.56
C GLY A 130 4.32 21.61 -17.61
N ALA A 131 3.80 20.44 -17.28
CA ALA A 131 2.86 19.67 -18.10
C ALA A 131 1.38 20.06 -17.92
N GLY A 132 1.09 21.09 -17.10
CA GLY A 132 -0.25 21.62 -16.86
C GLY A 132 -1.01 20.92 -15.75
N TYR A 133 -0.43 19.93 -15.05
CA TYR A 133 -1.06 19.30 -13.90
C TYR A 133 -1.10 20.25 -12.71
N GLN A 134 -2.15 20.14 -11.90
CA GLN A 134 -2.37 20.96 -10.72
C GLN A 134 -2.59 20.09 -9.49
N PRO A 135 -2.17 20.52 -8.29
CA PRO A 135 -2.57 19.86 -7.06
C PRO A 135 -4.08 19.94 -6.89
N THR A 136 -4.69 18.84 -6.52
CA THR A 136 -6.16 18.74 -6.31
C THR A 136 -6.60 19.38 -5.00
N GLY A 137 -5.68 19.59 -4.07
CA GLY A 137 -5.95 19.97 -2.67
C GLY A 137 -6.16 18.75 -1.77
N GLU A 138 -6.09 17.55 -2.32
CA GLU A 138 -6.09 16.30 -1.54
C GLU A 138 -4.66 15.81 -1.31
N ASP A 139 -4.43 15.28 -0.11
CA ASP A 139 -3.13 14.77 0.31
C ASP A 139 -3.20 13.28 0.66
N VAL A 140 -2.11 12.57 0.40
CA VAL A 140 -1.92 11.23 0.95
C VAL A 140 -1.32 11.37 2.35
N ILE A 141 -2.05 10.92 3.34
CA ILE A 141 -1.60 10.90 4.73
C ILE A 141 -0.88 9.58 5.02
N ALA A 142 0.30 9.68 5.62
CA ALA A 142 0.98 8.55 6.23
C ALA A 142 1.11 8.80 7.73
N SER A 143 0.46 7.97 8.54
CA SER A 143 0.59 8.02 10.00
C SER A 143 1.56 6.97 10.47
N TRP A 144 2.45 7.35 11.38
CA TRP A 144 3.55 6.52 11.85
C TRP A 144 3.51 6.31 13.37
N LEU A 145 3.88 5.10 13.79
CA LEU A 145 4.06 4.71 15.18
C LEU A 145 5.39 3.96 15.35
N ASP A 146 6.15 4.30 16.38
CA ASP A 146 7.29 3.50 16.82
C ASP A 146 6.76 2.19 17.44
N ALA A 147 7.22 1.04 16.96
CA ALA A 147 6.74 -0.26 17.43
C ALA A 147 7.02 -0.49 18.92
N ALA A 148 8.04 0.14 19.49
CA ALA A 148 8.30 0.11 20.93
C ALA A 148 7.23 0.85 21.78
N ARG A 149 6.38 1.64 21.11
CA ARG A 149 5.29 2.41 21.75
C ARG A 149 3.91 1.86 21.43
N THR A 150 3.82 0.62 20.95
CA THR A 150 2.52 0.00 20.68
C THR A 150 1.69 -0.06 21.97
N PRO A 151 0.39 0.28 21.89
CA PRO A 151 -0.49 0.20 23.05
C PRO A 151 -0.70 -1.26 23.46
N GLN A 152 -1.06 -1.47 24.72
CA GLN A 152 -1.47 -2.80 25.19
C GLN A 152 -2.69 -3.30 24.40
N VAL A 153 -2.73 -4.62 24.18
CA VAL A 153 -3.88 -5.27 23.55
C VAL A 153 -5.12 -5.06 24.40
N THR A 154 -6.16 -4.47 23.80
CA THR A 154 -7.41 -4.18 24.50
C THR A 154 -8.25 -5.46 24.63
N THR A 155 -9.15 -5.51 25.61
CA THR A 155 -10.08 -6.62 25.77
C THR A 155 -11.12 -6.61 24.66
N LEU A 156 -11.41 -7.79 24.09
CA LEU A 156 -12.49 -7.97 23.13
C LEU A 156 -13.83 -8.07 23.88
N ALA A 157 -14.90 -7.56 23.27
CA ALA A 157 -16.25 -7.64 23.83
C ALA A 157 -16.67 -9.10 24.09
N ALA A 158 -17.46 -9.32 25.13
CA ALA A 158 -17.91 -10.65 25.51
C ALA A 158 -18.68 -11.34 24.35
N GLY A 159 -18.41 -12.62 24.15
CA GLY A 159 -19.00 -13.43 23.08
C GLY A 159 -18.33 -13.31 21.70
N TYR A 160 -17.52 -12.29 21.47
CA TYR A 160 -16.71 -12.16 20.25
C TYR A 160 -15.41 -12.95 20.37
N ARG A 161 -14.89 -13.43 19.23
CA ARG A 161 -13.64 -14.22 19.19
C ARG A 161 -12.72 -13.70 18.10
N LEU A 162 -11.45 -13.50 18.45
CA LEU A 162 -10.40 -13.15 17.48
C LEU A 162 -9.83 -14.41 16.86
N HIS A 163 -9.76 -14.42 15.53
CA HIS A 163 -9.16 -15.47 14.71
C HIS A 163 -8.07 -14.90 13.82
N ASN A 164 -7.26 -15.77 13.24
CA ASN A 164 -6.36 -15.47 12.13
C ASN A 164 -6.59 -16.45 10.97
N ARG A 165 -6.05 -16.14 9.81
CA ARG A 165 -6.26 -16.96 8.61
C ARG A 165 -5.42 -18.23 8.60
N ALA A 166 -4.33 -18.32 9.35
CA ALA A 166 -3.58 -19.57 9.47
C ALA A 166 -4.42 -20.67 10.13
N ASP A 167 -5.21 -20.30 11.16
CA ASP A 167 -6.05 -21.23 11.92
C ASP A 167 -7.43 -21.48 11.26
N THR A 168 -7.85 -20.63 10.30
CA THR A 168 -9.18 -20.67 9.68
C THR A 168 -9.12 -20.67 8.16
N HIS A 169 -8.10 -21.28 7.58
CA HIS A 169 -7.86 -21.34 6.13
C HIS A 169 -8.97 -22.07 5.36
N ASP A 170 -9.70 -22.97 6.00
CA ASP A 170 -10.84 -23.72 5.50
C ASP A 170 -12.14 -22.91 5.39
N ARG A 171 -12.23 -21.78 6.10
CA ARG A 171 -13.39 -20.88 6.03
C ARG A 171 -13.28 -19.90 4.86
N SER A 172 -14.42 -19.37 4.42
CA SER A 172 -14.44 -18.26 3.46
C SER A 172 -13.65 -17.08 4.00
N HIS A 173 -12.87 -16.44 3.13
CA HIS A 173 -12.06 -15.29 3.54
C HIS A 173 -12.96 -14.07 3.85
N PRO A 174 -12.76 -13.34 4.96
CA PRO A 174 -13.56 -12.17 5.33
C PRO A 174 -13.63 -11.08 4.26
N LEU A 175 -12.62 -11.00 3.39
CA LEU A 175 -12.54 -10.02 2.30
C LEU A 175 -13.36 -10.40 1.06
N VAL A 176 -13.87 -11.64 0.93
CA VAL A 176 -14.61 -12.10 -0.26
C VAL A 176 -15.77 -11.17 -0.65
N PRO A 177 -16.61 -10.70 0.28
CA PRO A 177 -17.75 -9.85 -0.08
C PRO A 177 -17.37 -8.57 -0.83
N ARG A 178 -16.16 -8.06 -0.63
CA ARG A 178 -15.68 -6.79 -1.21
C ARG A 178 -14.61 -6.93 -2.27
N ASN A 179 -13.92 -8.08 -2.31
CA ASN A 179 -12.76 -8.27 -3.20
C ASN A 179 -12.92 -9.49 -4.14
N GLY A 180 -14.04 -10.20 -4.02
CA GLY A 180 -14.34 -11.39 -4.84
C GLY A 180 -13.66 -12.68 -4.33
N ALA A 181 -14.14 -13.82 -4.84
CA ALA A 181 -13.74 -15.17 -4.39
C ALA A 181 -12.23 -15.46 -4.56
N GLY A 182 -11.56 -14.77 -5.48
CA GLY A 182 -10.12 -14.96 -5.76
C GLY A 182 -9.17 -14.30 -4.75
N VAL A 183 -9.66 -13.55 -3.77
CA VAL A 183 -8.84 -12.74 -2.87
C VAL A 183 -7.80 -13.55 -2.11
N ALA A 184 -8.18 -14.71 -1.56
CA ALA A 184 -7.25 -15.58 -0.81
C ALA A 184 -6.07 -16.07 -1.68
N ALA A 185 -6.36 -16.50 -2.92
CA ALA A 185 -5.35 -16.96 -3.86
C ALA A 185 -4.42 -15.82 -4.32
N ARG A 186 -4.94 -14.59 -4.42
CA ARG A 186 -4.14 -13.41 -4.74
C ARG A 186 -3.25 -13.00 -3.57
N LEU A 187 -3.77 -12.97 -2.36
CA LEU A 187 -2.97 -12.69 -1.16
C LEU A 187 -1.85 -13.72 -0.97
N ALA A 188 -2.11 -14.99 -1.22
CA ALA A 188 -1.11 -16.04 -1.12
C ALA A 188 0.09 -15.89 -2.10
N ARG A 189 -0.03 -15.08 -3.16
CA ARG A 189 1.07 -14.74 -4.07
C ARG A 189 1.93 -13.58 -3.55
N CYS A 190 1.47 -12.86 -2.54
CA CYS A 190 2.15 -11.71 -1.98
C CYS A 190 3.25 -12.19 -1.02
N SER A 191 4.51 -11.85 -1.30
CA SER A 191 5.67 -12.33 -0.51
C SER A 191 5.67 -11.81 0.92
N LEU A 192 5.00 -10.68 1.19
CA LEU A 192 4.88 -10.09 2.53
C LEU A 192 3.59 -10.53 3.27
N TYR A 193 2.68 -11.23 2.59
CA TYR A 193 1.47 -11.74 3.24
C TYR A 193 1.79 -12.81 4.28
N ARG A 194 1.17 -12.69 5.44
CA ARG A 194 1.30 -13.64 6.56
C ARG A 194 -0.10 -14.00 7.08
N PRO A 195 -0.59 -15.24 6.88
CA PRO A 195 -1.92 -15.66 7.33
C PRO A 195 -2.15 -15.48 8.84
N GLU A 196 -1.11 -15.62 9.66
CA GLU A 196 -1.14 -15.38 11.10
C GLU A 196 -1.34 -13.90 11.49
N LEU A 197 -1.12 -12.99 10.54
CA LEU A 197 -1.30 -11.54 10.69
C LEU A 197 -2.54 -11.02 9.94
N ASP A 198 -3.30 -11.90 9.32
CA ASP A 198 -4.60 -11.62 8.72
C ASP A 198 -5.68 -11.97 9.76
N LEU A 199 -6.09 -10.95 10.50
CA LEU A 199 -6.94 -11.08 11.69
C LEU A 199 -8.39 -10.78 11.36
N TRP A 200 -9.30 -11.53 11.98
CA TRP A 200 -10.72 -11.25 11.91
C TRP A 200 -11.43 -11.62 13.20
N VAL A 201 -12.55 -10.95 13.47
CA VAL A 201 -13.36 -11.18 14.66
C VAL A 201 -14.69 -11.79 14.26
N GLU A 202 -15.02 -12.92 14.91
CA GLU A 202 -16.30 -13.60 14.85
C GLU A 202 -17.24 -13.04 15.90
N SER A 203 -18.49 -12.78 15.53
CA SER A 203 -19.56 -12.39 16.43
C SER A 203 -20.12 -13.61 17.21
N PRO A 204 -20.93 -13.41 18.27
CA PRO A 204 -21.64 -14.50 18.94
C PRO A 204 -22.51 -15.35 18.01
N ASP A 205 -22.99 -14.77 16.91
CA ASP A 205 -23.85 -15.43 15.93
C ASP A 205 -23.06 -16.10 14.79
N GLY A 206 -21.72 -16.11 14.88
CA GLY A 206 -20.84 -16.75 13.91
C GLY A 206 -20.52 -15.89 12.66
N GLU A 207 -20.93 -14.63 12.63
CA GLU A 207 -20.68 -13.71 11.52
C GLU A 207 -19.31 -13.03 11.62
N VAL A 208 -18.80 -12.53 10.48
CA VAL A 208 -17.61 -11.67 10.46
C VAL A 208 -17.98 -10.29 11.01
N ALA A 209 -17.49 -9.95 12.19
CA ALA A 209 -17.75 -8.66 12.84
C ALA A 209 -16.73 -7.58 12.45
N GLY A 210 -15.55 -7.97 12.04
CA GLY A 210 -14.51 -7.07 11.56
C GLY A 210 -13.25 -7.83 11.21
N TYR A 211 -12.34 -7.16 10.49
CA TYR A 211 -11.06 -7.73 10.08
C TYR A 211 -9.98 -6.65 9.95
N GLY A 212 -8.72 -7.10 9.93
CA GLY A 212 -7.57 -6.27 9.66
C GLY A 212 -6.38 -7.11 9.22
N LEU A 213 -5.67 -6.66 8.17
CA LEU A 213 -4.43 -7.27 7.72
C LEU A 213 -3.25 -6.42 8.15
N PHE A 214 -2.19 -7.12 8.55
CA PHE A 214 -0.96 -6.54 9.05
C PHE A 214 0.22 -7.15 8.31
N TRP A 215 1.02 -6.30 7.67
CA TRP A 215 2.05 -6.71 6.73
C TRP A 215 3.43 -6.40 7.31
N PRO A 216 4.19 -7.39 7.78
CA PRO A 216 5.57 -7.17 8.17
C PRO A 216 6.47 -7.18 6.96
N ASP A 217 7.33 -6.18 6.81
CA ASP A 217 8.43 -6.23 5.86
C ASP A 217 9.74 -6.53 6.61
N PRO A 218 10.33 -7.71 6.42
CA PRO A 218 11.54 -8.10 7.13
C PRO A 218 12.79 -7.32 6.67
N VAL A 219 12.77 -6.73 5.47
CA VAL A 219 13.88 -5.97 4.90
C VAL A 219 13.92 -4.57 5.46
N THR A 220 12.80 -3.85 5.40
CA THR A 220 12.70 -2.46 5.87
C THR A 220 12.37 -2.36 7.35
N ARG A 221 11.88 -3.44 7.96
CA ARG A 221 11.33 -3.52 9.31
C ARG A 221 10.16 -2.56 9.54
N VAL A 222 9.44 -2.22 8.47
CA VAL A 222 8.19 -1.47 8.52
C VAL A 222 7.03 -2.46 8.55
N GLY A 223 6.08 -2.23 9.44
CA GLY A 223 4.80 -2.93 9.46
C GLY A 223 3.69 -2.03 8.90
N LEU A 224 2.96 -2.49 7.88
CA LEU A 224 1.79 -1.78 7.34
C LEU A 224 0.50 -2.33 7.93
N VAL A 225 -0.44 -1.44 8.24
CA VAL A 225 -1.83 -1.76 8.65
C VAL A 225 -2.76 -1.43 7.48
N GLU A 226 -3.18 -2.45 6.73
CA GLU A 226 -4.06 -2.28 5.55
C GLU A 226 -4.67 -3.64 5.14
N PRO A 227 -6.00 -3.81 5.06
CA PRO A 227 -7.05 -2.87 5.47
C PRO A 227 -7.46 -3.04 6.94
N MET A 228 -8.34 -2.16 7.39
CA MET A 228 -9.08 -2.33 8.66
C MET A 228 -10.57 -2.09 8.42
N ARG A 229 -11.41 -2.97 8.95
CA ARG A 229 -12.87 -2.79 8.90
C ARG A 229 -13.57 -3.38 10.11
N THR A 230 -14.64 -2.70 10.54
CA THR A 230 -15.68 -3.27 11.41
C THR A 230 -17.01 -3.14 10.69
N GLU A 231 -17.76 -4.23 10.60
CA GLU A 231 -19.07 -4.25 9.96
C GLU A 231 -20.06 -3.39 10.75
N ASP A 232 -20.98 -2.73 10.05
CA ASP A 232 -21.75 -1.62 10.60
C ASP A 232 -22.56 -2.01 11.85
N GLN A 233 -23.16 -3.21 11.86
CA GLN A 233 -23.90 -3.76 13.00
C GLN A 233 -23.04 -4.10 14.23
N HIS A 234 -21.72 -4.13 14.06
CA HIS A 234 -20.76 -4.46 15.12
C HIS A 234 -19.90 -3.27 15.56
N GLN A 235 -20.15 -2.07 15.02
CA GLN A 235 -19.43 -0.86 15.39
C GLN A 235 -19.70 -0.45 16.86
N ARG A 236 -18.84 0.43 17.39
CA ARG A 236 -18.93 0.97 18.77
C ARG A 236 -18.80 -0.08 19.89
N ARG A 237 -18.32 -1.29 19.60
CA ARG A 237 -18.09 -2.39 20.54
C ARG A 237 -16.61 -2.66 20.84
N GLY A 238 -15.70 -1.74 20.42
CA GLY A 238 -14.26 -1.87 20.65
C GLY A 238 -13.54 -2.83 19.71
N ILE A 239 -14.23 -3.45 18.73
CA ILE A 239 -13.69 -4.50 17.84
C ILE A 239 -12.51 -3.98 17.02
N ALA A 240 -12.67 -2.83 16.35
CA ALA A 240 -11.57 -2.23 15.56
C ALA A 240 -10.32 -1.98 16.42
N ARG A 241 -10.52 -1.49 17.65
CA ARG A 241 -9.42 -1.22 18.57
C ARG A 241 -8.72 -2.50 19.01
N HIS A 242 -9.49 -3.57 19.26
CA HIS A 242 -8.93 -4.87 19.61
C HIS A 242 -8.14 -5.48 18.46
N ILE A 243 -8.67 -5.48 17.22
CA ILE A 243 -7.97 -5.98 16.03
C ILE A 243 -6.68 -5.18 15.83
N LEU A 244 -6.76 -3.84 15.88
CA LEU A 244 -5.60 -2.96 15.70
C LEU A 244 -4.53 -3.26 16.74
N THR A 245 -4.85 -3.22 18.03
CA THR A 245 -3.84 -3.43 19.10
C THR A 245 -3.25 -4.83 19.06
N SER A 246 -4.03 -5.86 18.70
CA SER A 246 -3.55 -7.22 18.52
C SER A 246 -2.60 -7.35 17.33
N GLY A 247 -2.92 -6.68 16.21
CA GLY A 247 -2.07 -6.69 15.01
C GLY A 247 -0.78 -5.91 15.21
N LEU A 248 -0.83 -4.75 15.87
CA LEU A 248 0.37 -3.96 16.19
C LEU A 248 1.33 -4.75 17.09
N ALA A 249 0.82 -5.43 18.12
CA ALA A 249 1.64 -6.28 18.98
C ALA A 249 2.31 -7.42 18.19
N ARG A 250 1.59 -8.04 17.23
CA ARG A 250 2.14 -9.09 16.37
C ARG A 250 3.17 -8.55 15.38
N LEU A 251 2.97 -7.35 14.79
CA LEU A 251 3.98 -6.70 13.94
C LEU A 251 5.26 -6.41 14.72
N ALA A 252 5.15 -5.89 15.95
CA ALA A 252 6.30 -5.66 16.82
C ALA A 252 7.02 -6.98 17.14
N ALA A 253 6.28 -8.05 17.45
CA ALA A 253 6.85 -9.39 17.68
C ALA A 253 7.51 -9.99 16.43
N ALA A 254 7.02 -9.64 15.23
CA ALA A 254 7.63 -10.02 13.96
C ALA A 254 8.89 -9.19 13.61
N GLY A 255 9.33 -8.30 14.49
CA GLY A 255 10.57 -7.53 14.37
C GLY A 255 10.43 -6.20 13.64
N CYS A 256 9.20 -5.74 13.36
CA CYS A 256 8.99 -4.39 12.86
C CYS A 256 9.39 -3.36 13.91
N THR A 257 10.07 -2.30 13.47
CA THR A 257 10.49 -1.19 14.34
C THR A 257 9.64 0.05 14.15
N ARG A 258 9.00 0.19 12.99
CA ARG A 258 8.10 1.29 12.66
C ARG A 258 6.81 0.72 12.06
N LEU A 259 5.69 1.34 12.39
CA LEU A 259 4.37 0.91 11.94
C LEU A 259 3.72 2.06 11.17
N LYS A 260 3.11 1.75 10.03
CA LYS A 260 2.47 2.71 9.13
C LYS A 260 1.00 2.39 8.92
N VAL A 261 0.20 3.42 8.78
CA VAL A 261 -1.16 3.36 8.22
C VAL A 261 -1.39 4.60 7.37
N SER A 262 -2.06 4.44 6.22
CA SER A 262 -2.40 5.57 5.33
C SER A 262 -3.72 6.21 5.75
N SER A 263 -3.79 6.73 7.00
CA SER A 263 -4.99 7.34 7.57
C SER A 263 -4.68 8.10 8.85
N ASP A 264 -5.47 9.14 9.15
CA ASP A 264 -5.38 9.98 10.35
C ASP A 264 -6.66 9.95 11.21
N ILE A 265 -7.53 8.97 11.02
CA ILE A 265 -8.77 8.86 11.80
C ILE A 265 -8.49 8.58 13.28
N GLY A 266 -9.44 8.98 14.13
CA GLY A 266 -9.32 8.90 15.59
C GLY A 266 -8.95 7.53 16.16
N LEU A 267 -9.23 6.43 15.44
CA LEU A 267 -8.81 5.08 15.82
C LEU A 267 -7.28 4.96 15.89
N TYR A 268 -6.59 5.43 14.86
CA TYR A 268 -5.12 5.34 14.76
C TYR A 268 -4.43 6.39 15.63
N LEU A 269 -4.96 7.63 15.62
CA LEU A 269 -4.45 8.68 16.51
C LEU A 269 -4.55 8.27 17.97
N GLY A 270 -5.66 7.66 18.36
CA GLY A 270 -5.86 7.13 19.72
C GLY A 270 -4.98 5.91 20.07
N ALA A 271 -4.39 5.25 19.07
CA ALA A 271 -3.37 4.20 19.26
C ALA A 271 -1.94 4.76 19.30
N GLY A 272 -1.76 6.08 19.10
CA GLY A 272 -0.47 6.76 19.16
C GLY A 272 0.20 7.03 17.82
N PHE A 273 -0.46 6.74 16.71
CA PHE A 273 0.04 7.12 15.39
C PHE A 273 0.10 8.64 15.24
N LYS A 274 1.12 9.13 14.56
CA LYS A 274 1.33 10.54 14.25
C LYS A 274 1.23 10.75 12.75
N PRO A 275 0.26 11.57 12.27
CA PRO A 275 0.08 11.83 10.86
C PRO A 275 1.17 12.75 10.29
N ALA A 276 1.50 12.54 9.02
CA ALA A 276 2.30 13.40 8.19
C ALA A 276 1.75 13.38 6.77
N ILE A 277 1.88 14.49 6.04
CA ILE A 277 1.59 14.52 4.61
C ILE A 277 2.72 13.77 3.90
N ALA A 278 2.39 12.68 3.23
CA ALA A 278 3.33 11.88 2.46
C ALA A 278 3.42 12.35 1.01
N ALA A 279 2.29 12.73 0.41
CA ALA A 279 2.22 13.22 -0.96
C ALA A 279 1.08 14.22 -1.13
N ALA A 280 1.23 15.11 -2.11
CA ALA A 280 0.13 15.85 -2.71
C ALA A 280 -0.38 15.10 -3.95
N ILE A 281 -1.69 15.08 -4.18
CA ILE A 281 -2.28 14.48 -5.37
C ILE A 281 -2.36 15.53 -6.48
N TYR A 282 -1.80 15.21 -7.63
CA TYR A 282 -1.88 16.02 -8.84
C TYR A 282 -2.83 15.39 -9.86
N ALA A 283 -3.63 16.22 -10.52
CA ALA A 283 -4.51 15.82 -11.62
C ALA A 283 -4.24 16.65 -12.88
N PRO A 284 -4.52 16.11 -14.08
CA PRO A 284 -4.43 16.88 -15.33
C PRO A 284 -5.46 18.01 -15.33
N PRO A 285 -5.26 19.03 -16.17
CA PRO A 285 -6.26 20.09 -16.35
C PRO A 285 -7.58 19.51 -16.86
N ALA A 286 -8.68 20.10 -16.43
CA ALA A 286 -10.05 19.74 -16.83
C ALA A 286 -10.27 19.84 -18.35
#